data_052e79d9a9d3d988a29529c3087dda9a
#
_entry.id   052e79d9a9d3d988a29529c3087dda9a
#
_cell.length_a   1.000
_cell.length_b   1.000
_cell.length_c   1.000
_cell.angle_alpha   90.00
_cell.angle_beta   90.00
_cell.angle_gamma   90.00
#
_symmetry.space_group_name_H-M   'P 1'
#
loop_
_entity.id
_entity.type
_entity.pdbx_description
1 polymer ?
#
loop_
_entity_poly.entity_id
_entity_poly.type
_entity_poly.pdbx_seq_one_letter_code
_entity_poly.pdbx_strand_id
1 'polypeptide(L)'
;KDLRMVPGLHWDFDDECIVDVDDAFGSIWVDRSKKSAKLTGWGTKFFWAQLLMGDPADNIAGLPHMTVDGKDKKIGPIAAFKLLEDCKTDLECFELIKKLFKESSYQWHDYRDDRPTIWATHMVSDMQLLWMRRKPDQTDVIMWLGELD
;
A
#
# COMPACT_ATOMS: atom_id res chain seq x y z
N LYS A 1 -9.18 -9.04 -1.58
CA LYS A 1 -8.58 -7.85 -0.95
C LYS A 1 -8.13 -6.82 -1.99
N ASP A 2 -7.64 -7.25 -3.13
CA ASP A 2 -6.98 -6.41 -4.14
C ASP A 2 -7.94 -5.40 -4.78
N LEU A 3 -9.21 -5.75 -4.89
CA LEU A 3 -10.25 -4.87 -5.44
C LEU A 3 -10.77 -3.81 -4.44
N ARG A 4 -10.34 -3.81 -3.20
CA ARG A 4 -10.82 -2.85 -2.19
C ARG A 4 -10.49 -1.39 -2.49
N MET A 5 -9.56 -1.14 -3.39
CA MET A 5 -9.24 0.20 -3.90
C MET A 5 -10.01 0.58 -5.18
N VAL A 6 -10.69 -0.37 -5.83
CA VAL A 6 -11.40 -0.15 -7.09
C VAL A 6 -12.85 0.25 -6.80
N PRO A 7 -13.34 1.40 -7.32
CA PRO A 7 -14.74 1.81 -7.13
C PRO A 7 -15.73 0.81 -7.73
N GLY A 8 -16.88 0.68 -7.10
CA GLY A 8 -18.00 -0.12 -7.58
C GLY A 8 -18.47 -1.19 -6.60
N LEU A 9 -19.40 -2.00 -7.06
CA LEU A 9 -20.00 -3.08 -6.28
C LEU A 9 -19.13 -4.34 -6.37
N HIS A 10 -18.69 -4.82 -5.21
CA HIS A 10 -17.86 -6.02 -5.08
C HIS A 10 -18.56 -7.05 -4.19
N TRP A 11 -18.46 -8.33 -4.58
CA TRP A 11 -18.85 -9.43 -3.71
C TRP A 11 -17.69 -9.74 -2.75
N ASP A 12 -17.92 -9.59 -1.46
CA ASP A 12 -17.00 -10.04 -0.42
C ASP A 12 -17.31 -11.51 -0.08
N PHE A 13 -16.38 -12.40 -0.38
CA PHE A 13 -16.53 -13.84 -0.16
C PHE A 13 -16.35 -14.25 1.30
N ASP A 14 -15.66 -13.44 2.10
CA ASP A 14 -15.44 -13.73 3.51
C ASP A 14 -16.69 -13.42 4.35
N ASP A 15 -17.36 -12.30 4.01
CA ASP A 15 -18.54 -11.81 4.73
C ASP A 15 -19.86 -12.11 3.98
N GLU A 16 -19.79 -12.77 2.81
CA GLU A 16 -20.93 -13.15 1.96
C GLU A 16 -21.90 -11.98 1.66
N CYS A 17 -21.36 -10.80 1.39
CA CYS A 17 -22.15 -9.60 1.15
C CYS A 17 -21.65 -8.77 -0.03
N ILE A 18 -22.48 -7.84 -0.52
CA ILE A 18 -22.06 -6.83 -1.49
C ILE A 18 -21.47 -5.64 -0.73
N VAL A 19 -20.26 -5.26 -1.11
CA VAL A 19 -19.59 -4.05 -0.63
C VAL A 19 -19.56 -3.03 -1.76
N ASP A 20 -20.07 -1.84 -1.51
CA ASP A 20 -19.95 -0.70 -2.41
C ASP A 20 -18.70 0.10 -2.02
N VAL A 21 -17.77 0.21 -2.95
CA VAL A 21 -16.52 0.96 -2.79
C VAL A 21 -16.63 2.26 -3.56
N ASP A 22 -16.67 3.38 -2.85
CA ASP A 22 -16.69 4.71 -3.44
C ASP A 22 -15.35 5.05 -4.12
N ASP A 23 -15.38 5.92 -5.13
CA ASP A 23 -14.18 6.53 -5.72
C ASP A 23 -13.64 7.61 -4.77
N ALA A 24 -13.06 7.17 -3.66
CA ALA A 24 -12.60 8.05 -2.59
C ALA A 24 -11.28 7.55 -1.98
N PHE A 25 -10.67 8.42 -1.19
CA PHE A 25 -9.49 8.10 -0.40
C PHE A 25 -9.75 6.91 0.55
N GLY A 26 -10.95 6.84 1.12
CA GLY A 26 -11.37 5.71 1.94
C GLY A 26 -10.81 5.72 3.36
N SER A 27 -10.78 4.53 3.96
CA SER A 27 -10.33 4.34 5.35
C SER A 27 -9.67 2.98 5.55
N ILE A 28 -8.87 2.90 6.61
CA ILE A 28 -8.21 1.67 7.05
C ILE A 28 -8.44 1.45 8.55
N TRP A 29 -8.46 0.18 8.97
CA TRP A 29 -8.53 -0.21 10.39
C TRP A 29 -7.83 -1.53 10.64
N VAL A 30 -7.51 -1.79 11.90
CA VAL A 30 -6.89 -3.06 12.31
C VAL A 30 -7.96 -3.99 12.85
N ASP A 31 -8.22 -5.08 12.12
CA ASP A 31 -9.07 -6.18 12.61
C ASP A 31 -8.25 -7.07 13.56
N ARG A 32 -8.74 -7.23 14.78
CA ARG A 32 -8.18 -8.06 15.84
C ARG A 32 -9.06 -9.25 16.22
N SER A 33 -10.08 -9.53 15.44
CA SER A 33 -11.02 -10.64 15.69
C SER A 33 -10.36 -12.01 15.52
N LYS A 34 -9.26 -12.08 14.75
CA LYS A 34 -8.49 -13.31 14.51
C LYS A 34 -7.20 -13.33 15.34
N LYS A 35 -6.56 -14.50 15.42
CA LYS A 35 -5.31 -14.74 16.18
C LYS A 35 -4.18 -13.77 15.83
N SER A 36 -4.11 -13.29 14.58
CA SER A 36 -3.17 -12.28 14.14
C SER A 36 -3.91 -11.03 13.69
N ALA A 37 -3.40 -9.86 14.08
CA ALA A 37 -3.93 -8.59 13.62
C ALA A 37 -3.82 -8.49 12.08
N LYS A 38 -4.91 -8.09 11.43
CA LYS A 38 -4.98 -7.88 9.97
C LYS A 38 -5.37 -6.42 9.73
N LEU A 39 -4.63 -5.72 8.87
CA LEU A 39 -5.06 -4.44 8.37
C LEU A 39 -6.06 -4.67 7.24
N THR A 40 -7.17 -3.99 7.30
CA THR A 40 -8.21 -4.00 6.28
C THR A 40 -8.68 -2.58 6.02
N GLY A 41 -9.45 -2.38 4.98
CA GLY A 41 -9.89 -1.05 4.58
C GLY A 41 -10.44 -1.05 3.16
N TRP A 42 -10.64 0.14 2.62
CA TRP A 42 -11.09 0.38 1.26
C TRP A 42 -10.57 1.74 0.76
N GLY A 43 -10.67 1.96 -0.55
CA GLY A 43 -10.18 3.17 -1.21
C GLY A 43 -8.67 3.21 -1.38
N THR A 44 -8.15 4.33 -1.85
CA THR A 44 -6.71 4.49 -2.10
C THR A 44 -5.87 4.47 -0.83
N LYS A 45 -6.45 4.82 0.33
CA LYS A 45 -5.75 4.67 1.62
C LYS A 45 -5.33 3.22 1.90
N PHE A 46 -6.14 2.24 1.46
CA PHE A 46 -5.78 0.83 1.59
C PHE A 46 -4.62 0.44 0.66
N PHE A 47 -4.55 0.98 -0.57
CA PHE A 47 -3.40 0.82 -1.46
C PHE A 47 -2.10 1.30 -0.80
N TRP A 48 -2.11 2.49 -0.18
CA TRP A 48 -0.94 3.02 0.54
C TRP A 48 -0.51 2.13 1.70
N ALA A 49 -1.46 1.54 2.40
CA ALA A 49 -1.17 0.58 3.45
C ALA A 49 -0.54 -0.71 2.91
N GLN A 50 -1.01 -1.22 1.77
CA GLN A 50 -0.40 -2.37 1.10
C GLN A 50 1.04 -2.04 0.64
N LEU A 51 1.28 -0.85 0.11
CA LEU A 51 2.63 -0.43 -0.30
C LEU A 51 3.62 -0.43 0.87
N LEU A 52 3.18 -0.09 2.08
CA LEU A 52 4.01 -0.19 3.28
C LEU A 52 4.26 -1.64 3.71
N MET A 53 3.21 -2.46 3.73
CA MET A 53 3.29 -3.84 4.24
C MET A 53 3.87 -4.82 3.24
N GLY A 54 3.79 -4.52 1.95
CA GLY A 54 3.98 -5.46 0.87
C GLY A 54 2.84 -6.48 0.75
N ASP A 55 2.99 -7.39 -0.20
CA ASP A 55 2.10 -8.54 -0.39
C ASP A 55 2.90 -9.83 -0.54
N PRO A 56 3.06 -10.61 0.54
CA PRO A 56 3.82 -11.86 0.47
C PRO A 56 3.23 -12.90 -0.49
N ALA A 57 1.91 -12.85 -0.77
CA ALA A 57 1.28 -13.78 -1.70
C ALA A 57 1.75 -13.53 -3.15
N ASP A 58 1.98 -12.27 -3.50
CA ASP A 58 2.43 -11.84 -4.81
C ASP A 58 3.94 -11.51 -4.85
N ASN A 59 4.67 -11.85 -3.78
CA ASN A 59 6.10 -11.58 -3.63
C ASN A 59 6.45 -10.08 -3.75
N ILE A 60 5.58 -9.20 -3.26
CA ILE A 60 5.81 -7.76 -3.23
C ILE A 60 6.38 -7.40 -1.85
N ALA A 61 7.57 -6.80 -1.85
CA ALA A 61 8.29 -6.54 -0.59
C ALA A 61 7.65 -5.41 0.24
N GLY A 62 7.17 -4.36 -0.41
CA GLY A 62 6.77 -3.12 0.24
C GLY A 62 7.98 -2.40 0.85
N LEU A 63 7.79 -1.73 1.96
CA LEU A 63 8.88 -1.17 2.75
C LEU A 63 9.38 -2.23 3.75
N PRO A 64 10.44 -2.99 3.42
CA PRO A 64 10.75 -4.21 4.16
C PRO A 64 11.24 -3.97 5.58
N HIS A 65 11.90 -2.84 5.81
CA HIS A 65 12.45 -2.50 7.11
C HIS A 65 12.36 -1.02 7.42
N MET A 66 11.94 -0.72 8.63
CA MET A 66 12.07 0.59 9.27
C MET A 66 13.02 0.46 10.47
N THR A 67 14.01 1.32 10.57
CA THR A 67 14.84 1.38 11.77
C THR A 67 14.08 2.11 12.87
N VAL A 68 13.65 1.38 13.89
CA VAL A 68 13.00 1.94 15.08
C VAL A 68 13.86 1.57 16.29
N ASP A 69 14.32 2.57 17.05
CA ASP A 69 15.20 2.36 18.21
C ASP A 69 16.46 1.54 17.89
N GLY A 70 17.08 1.79 16.73
CA GLY A 70 18.28 1.11 16.29
C GLY A 70 18.06 -0.36 15.86
N LYS A 71 16.81 -0.81 15.71
CA LYS A 71 16.47 -2.16 15.26
C LYS A 71 15.65 -2.09 13.98
N ASP A 72 16.04 -2.90 13.01
CA ASP A 72 15.26 -3.06 11.79
C ASP A 72 13.99 -3.87 12.08
N LYS A 73 12.84 -3.29 11.78
CA LYS A 73 11.53 -3.90 11.96
C LYS A 73 10.76 -3.89 10.65
N LYS A 74 10.20 -5.03 10.28
CA LYS A 74 9.23 -5.12 9.18
C LYS A 74 7.97 -4.33 9.53
N ILE A 75 7.42 -3.61 8.55
CA ILE A 75 6.16 -2.90 8.72
C ILE A 75 5.02 -3.92 8.62
N GLY A 76 4.39 -4.19 9.75
CA GLY A 76 3.18 -5.02 9.82
C GLY A 76 1.91 -4.17 9.92
N PRO A 77 0.73 -4.82 10.01
CA PRO A 77 -0.57 -4.16 10.01
C PRO A 77 -0.74 -3.01 10.99
N ILE A 78 -0.27 -3.18 12.22
CA ILE A 78 -0.39 -2.16 13.27
C ILE A 78 0.53 -0.96 13.00
N ALA A 79 1.75 -1.22 12.50
CA ALA A 79 2.70 -0.15 12.17
C ALA A 79 2.22 0.65 10.95
N ALA A 80 1.76 -0.03 9.89
CA ALA A 80 1.21 0.62 8.71
C ALA A 80 -0.02 1.48 9.07
N PHE A 81 -0.93 0.96 9.91
CA PHE A 81 -2.06 1.75 10.39
C PHE A 81 -1.62 3.03 11.08
N LYS A 82 -0.72 2.92 12.07
CA LYS A 82 -0.22 4.07 12.84
C LYS A 82 0.48 5.12 11.98
N LEU A 83 1.19 4.70 10.94
CA LEU A 83 1.86 5.62 10.03
C LEU A 83 0.88 6.42 9.19
N LEU A 84 -0.25 5.81 8.80
CA LEU A 84 -1.21 6.40 7.88
C LEU A 84 -2.46 6.97 8.56
N GLU A 85 -2.68 6.73 9.87
CA GLU A 85 -3.94 7.11 10.53
C GLU A 85 -4.27 8.61 10.40
N ASP A 86 -3.25 9.46 10.46
CA ASP A 86 -3.40 10.91 10.38
C ASP A 86 -3.46 11.46 8.94
N CYS A 87 -3.05 10.68 7.93
CA CYS A 87 -3.15 11.10 6.54
C CYS A 87 -4.61 11.22 6.09
N LYS A 88 -4.95 12.33 5.45
CA LYS A 88 -6.32 12.65 4.98
C LYS A 88 -6.43 12.66 3.45
N THR A 89 -5.30 12.66 2.74
CA THR A 89 -5.25 12.70 1.29
C THR A 89 -4.22 11.71 0.74
N ASP A 90 -4.36 11.38 -0.54
CA ASP A 90 -3.40 10.54 -1.27
C ASP A 90 -2.02 11.20 -1.33
N LEU A 91 -1.97 12.51 -1.50
CA LEU A 91 -0.71 13.26 -1.53
C LEU A 91 0.05 13.16 -0.20
N GLU A 92 -0.65 13.29 0.93
CA GLU A 92 -0.03 13.14 2.26
C GLU A 92 0.54 11.73 2.46
N CYS A 93 -0.20 10.70 2.04
CA CYS A 93 0.29 9.31 2.07
C CYS A 93 1.51 9.14 1.18
N PHE A 94 1.47 9.64 -0.05
CA PHE A 94 2.57 9.55 -1.01
C PHE A 94 3.84 10.21 -0.46
N GLU A 95 3.77 11.45 0.03
CA GLU A 95 4.94 12.15 0.55
C GLU A 95 5.52 11.48 1.81
N LEU A 96 4.66 10.99 2.71
CA LEU A 96 5.10 10.22 3.86
C LEU A 96 5.84 8.94 3.44
N ILE A 97 5.25 8.14 2.56
CA ILE A 97 5.83 6.86 2.13
C ILE A 97 7.11 7.09 1.34
N LYS A 98 7.13 8.06 0.44
CA LYS A 98 8.34 8.47 -0.30
C LYS A 98 9.50 8.83 0.64
N LYS A 99 9.21 9.58 1.71
CA LYS A 99 10.20 9.89 2.74
C LYS A 99 10.72 8.62 3.41
N LEU A 100 9.83 7.71 3.82
CA LEU A 100 10.20 6.46 4.48
C LEU A 100 11.06 5.56 3.60
N PHE A 101 10.71 5.41 2.31
CA PHE A 101 11.53 4.67 1.35
C PHE A 101 12.91 5.29 1.17
N LYS A 102 12.99 6.62 1.06
CA LYS A 102 14.25 7.36 0.90
C LYS A 102 15.17 7.25 2.13
N GLU A 103 14.59 7.26 3.32
CA GLU A 103 15.33 7.20 4.59
C GLU A 103 15.66 5.76 5.03
N SER A 104 15.11 4.76 4.35
CA SER A 104 15.40 3.36 4.64
C SER A 104 16.85 3.01 4.34
N SER A 105 17.49 2.31 5.27
CA SER A 105 18.85 1.76 5.08
C SER A 105 18.88 0.46 4.27
N TYR A 106 17.73 0.01 3.79
CA TYR A 106 17.60 -1.23 3.04
C TYR A 106 18.34 -1.16 1.70
N GLN A 107 19.00 -2.23 1.32
CA GLN A 107 19.60 -2.38 -0.01
C GLN A 107 18.54 -2.85 -1.00
N TRP A 108 18.13 -1.96 -1.88
CA TRP A 108 17.07 -2.19 -2.84
C TRP A 108 17.57 -3.01 -4.04
N HIS A 109 16.76 -3.95 -4.50
CA HIS A 109 17.03 -4.83 -5.64
C HIS A 109 15.91 -4.73 -6.67
N ASP A 110 16.27 -4.88 -7.95
CA ASP A 110 15.29 -4.95 -9.04
C ASP A 110 14.66 -6.35 -9.05
N TYR A 111 13.35 -6.43 -9.12
CA TYR A 111 12.61 -7.70 -9.15
C TYR A 111 12.94 -8.59 -10.35
N ARG A 112 13.40 -8.02 -11.46
CA ARG A 112 13.64 -8.75 -12.72
C ARG A 112 14.95 -9.51 -12.73
N ASP A 113 15.99 -8.99 -12.09
CA ASP A 113 17.34 -9.51 -12.23
C ASP A 113 18.20 -9.42 -10.96
N ASP A 114 17.57 -9.07 -9.85
CA ASP A 114 18.19 -8.95 -8.51
C ASP A 114 19.39 -7.99 -8.44
N ARG A 115 19.53 -7.09 -9.44
CA ARG A 115 20.60 -6.07 -9.40
C ARG A 115 20.27 -4.97 -8.38
N PRO A 116 21.31 -4.41 -7.74
CA PRO A 116 21.11 -3.24 -6.88
C PRO A 116 20.38 -2.11 -7.62
N THR A 117 19.38 -1.54 -6.98
CA THR A 117 18.60 -0.42 -7.51
C THR A 117 18.47 0.69 -6.48
N ILE A 118 17.83 1.78 -6.84
CA ILE A 118 17.54 2.89 -5.93
C ILE A 118 16.12 2.73 -5.34
N TRP A 119 15.92 3.31 -4.16
CA TRP A 119 14.63 3.28 -3.46
C TRP A 119 13.46 3.72 -4.34
N ALA A 120 13.64 4.76 -5.18
CA ALA A 120 12.58 5.29 -6.02
C ALA A 120 12.12 4.28 -7.10
N THR A 121 13.06 3.59 -7.74
CA THR A 121 12.75 2.55 -8.74
C THR A 121 12.00 1.41 -8.10
N HIS A 122 12.44 0.95 -6.91
CA HIS A 122 11.79 -0.14 -6.20
C HIS A 122 10.37 0.25 -5.75
N MET A 123 10.20 1.43 -5.15
CA MET A 123 8.90 1.96 -4.75
C MET A 123 7.91 2.03 -5.92
N VAL A 124 8.36 2.54 -7.07
CA VAL A 124 7.52 2.61 -8.28
C VAL A 124 7.14 1.21 -8.78
N SER A 125 8.08 0.26 -8.74
CA SER A 125 7.80 -1.14 -9.11
C SER A 125 6.74 -1.76 -8.19
N ASP A 126 6.86 -1.59 -6.89
CA ASP A 126 5.85 -2.06 -5.92
C ASP A 126 4.49 -1.40 -6.16
N MET A 127 4.48 -0.09 -6.41
CA MET A 127 3.24 0.63 -6.73
C MET A 127 2.57 0.10 -8.00
N GLN A 128 3.34 -0.20 -9.05
CA GLN A 128 2.80 -0.76 -10.29
C GLN A 128 2.23 -2.18 -10.09
N LEU A 129 2.89 -3.00 -9.27
CA LEU A 129 2.44 -4.36 -8.96
C LEU A 129 1.18 -4.38 -8.09
N LEU A 130 1.03 -3.44 -7.18
CA LEU A 130 -0.13 -3.32 -6.29
C LEU A 130 -1.30 -2.58 -6.93
N TRP A 131 -1.06 -1.80 -8.00
CA TRP A 131 -2.07 -0.96 -8.61
C TRP A 131 -3.15 -1.77 -9.32
N MET A 132 -4.38 -1.56 -8.91
CA MET A 132 -5.56 -2.05 -9.61
C MET A 132 -6.22 -0.89 -10.34
N ARG A 133 -6.42 -1.06 -11.66
CA ARG A 133 -7.02 -0.04 -12.52
C ARG A 133 -8.39 0.38 -12.00
N ARG A 134 -8.55 1.66 -11.70
CA ARG A 134 -9.76 2.24 -11.10
C ARG A 134 -10.69 2.88 -12.13
N LYS A 135 -10.14 3.46 -13.19
CA LYS A 135 -10.86 4.13 -14.28
C LYS A 135 -10.34 3.67 -15.64
N PRO A 136 -11.17 3.69 -16.69
CA PRO A 136 -10.76 3.25 -18.03
C PRO A 136 -9.57 4.00 -18.63
N ASP A 137 -9.38 5.26 -18.27
CA ASP A 137 -8.33 6.18 -18.72
C ASP A 137 -7.07 6.14 -17.84
N GLN A 138 -7.14 5.64 -16.62
CA GLN A 138 -5.99 5.45 -15.74
C GLN A 138 -5.32 4.10 -16.02
N THR A 139 -4.39 4.06 -16.97
CA THR A 139 -3.75 2.82 -17.39
C THR A 139 -2.70 2.31 -16.41
N ASP A 140 -2.11 3.19 -15.61
CA ASP A 140 -1.12 2.83 -14.58
C ASP A 140 -1.10 3.83 -13.41
N VAL A 141 -0.34 3.47 -12.37
CA VAL A 141 -0.23 4.26 -11.15
C VAL A 141 0.49 5.60 -11.37
N ILE A 142 1.37 5.70 -12.36
CA ILE A 142 2.12 6.94 -12.64
C ILE A 142 1.19 8.02 -13.18
N MET A 143 0.26 7.64 -14.05
CA MET A 143 -0.78 8.58 -14.53
C MET A 143 -1.62 9.10 -13.37
N TRP A 144 -2.06 8.20 -12.48
CA TRP A 144 -2.83 8.58 -11.30
C TRP A 144 -2.04 9.49 -10.34
N LEU A 145 -0.75 9.21 -10.11
CA LEU A 145 0.10 10.08 -9.28
C LEU A 145 0.23 11.49 -9.84
N GLY A 146 0.23 11.64 -11.16
CA GLY A 146 0.24 12.95 -11.82
C GLY A 146 -1.04 13.76 -11.66
N GLU A 147 -2.12 13.14 -11.16
CA GLU A 147 -3.41 13.77 -10.87
C GLU A 147 -3.56 14.18 -9.38
N LEU A 148 -2.60 13.83 -8.53
CA LEU A 148 -2.63 14.18 -7.09
C LEU A 148 -2.29 15.66 -6.90
N ASP A 149 -3.21 16.42 -6.32
CA ASP A 149 -3.06 17.83 -5.95
C ASP A 149 -2.68 17.99 -4.47
#